data_e1e8aa7b14e0240be33c82349bea6934
#
_entry.id   e1e8aa7b14e0240be33c82349bea6934
#
_cell.length_a   1.000
_cell.length_b   1.000
_cell.length_c   1.000
_cell.angle_alpha   90.00
_cell.angle_beta   90.00
_cell.angle_gamma   90.00
#
_symmetry.space_group_name_H-M   'P 1'
#
loop_
_entity.id
_entity.type
_entity.pdbx_description
1 polymer ?
#
loop_
_entity_poly.entity_id
_entity_poly.type
_entity_poly.pdbx_seq_one_letter_code
_entity_poly.pdbx_strand_id
1 'polypeptide(L)'
;MLHGREVERAHLATLLDEAREGHAGTLLVHGEPGAGKSALLDDLVANAGDGVRVLRTQGVESEAPLAFAALHRLLRPVLGRLDRLPAPQARALRVAFGMADDVTVQPFLVALATLSMLTETAEDTTVLCVIDDAQWLDRATAEAVLVAARRLGADRVAVVFAARDGDARTFAPEGIPTLPLTGLTGAAARAVLAEAAGATVADEVVARLMTQAAGNPLALVELPTTLTDEQLAGTAPMPAQLHLTAGVERVFLDRCRRLPPAVQTLVLVAAADDSGHVATVRHAAAVLGVDPDAIDAAERSGLLLVDGDSVRVRHPLVRSAVYQAATSRERREAHRALAEALDSADDPDRYAWHRAAAVDSPDDAVVADLDAAGARAEQRGGY
;
A
#
# COMPACT_ATOMS: atom_id res chain seq x y z
N MET A 1 13.41 12.66 8.81
CA MET A 1 14.50 12.19 7.90
C MET A 1 14.12 10.85 7.31
N LEU A 2 14.47 10.52 6.04
CA LEU A 2 14.20 9.20 5.49
C LEU A 2 15.25 8.20 5.97
N HIS A 3 14.84 7.24 6.77
CA HIS A 3 15.72 6.19 7.28
C HIS A 3 15.70 4.95 6.37
N GLY A 4 16.87 4.37 6.10
CA GLY A 4 17.01 3.09 5.38
C GLY A 4 16.53 3.11 3.92
N ARG A 5 16.67 4.27 3.27
CA ARG A 5 16.31 4.49 1.86
C ARG A 5 17.49 5.03 1.04
N GLU A 6 18.70 4.78 1.51
CA GLU A 6 19.92 5.30 0.91
C GLU A 6 20.08 4.79 -0.54
N VAL A 7 19.74 3.53 -0.80
CA VAL A 7 19.84 2.91 -2.13
C VAL A 7 18.82 3.51 -3.09
N GLU A 8 17.56 3.62 -2.64
CA GLU A 8 16.48 4.18 -3.46
C GLU A 8 16.72 5.67 -3.74
N ARG A 9 17.18 6.43 -2.74
CA ARG A 9 17.58 7.83 -2.90
C ARG A 9 18.73 7.99 -3.89
N ALA A 10 19.74 7.13 -3.80
CA ALA A 10 20.87 7.15 -4.76
C ALA A 10 20.40 6.86 -6.19
N HIS A 11 19.48 5.90 -6.39
CA HIS A 11 18.89 5.60 -7.69
C HIS A 11 18.17 6.82 -8.29
N LEU A 12 17.33 7.48 -7.49
CA LEU A 12 16.60 8.67 -7.92
C LEU A 12 17.53 9.86 -8.17
N ALA A 13 18.57 10.02 -7.37
CA ALA A 13 19.58 11.05 -7.58
C ALA A 13 20.34 10.82 -8.89
N THR A 14 20.76 9.57 -9.17
CA THR A 14 21.41 9.20 -10.43
C THR A 14 20.51 9.51 -11.63
N LEU A 15 19.23 9.14 -11.59
CA LEU A 15 18.28 9.46 -12.65
C LEU A 15 18.19 10.97 -12.93
N LEU A 16 18.19 11.78 -11.88
CA LEU A 16 18.14 13.23 -12.02
C LEU A 16 19.47 13.82 -12.53
N ASP A 17 20.60 13.26 -12.13
CA ASP A 17 21.92 13.67 -12.59
C ASP A 17 22.12 13.33 -14.07
N GLU A 18 21.71 12.14 -14.52
CA GLU A 18 21.68 11.75 -15.93
C GLU A 18 20.81 12.71 -16.77
N ALA A 19 19.62 13.09 -16.24
CA ALA A 19 18.80 14.09 -16.90
C ALA A 19 19.48 15.47 -17.00
N ARG A 20 20.24 15.89 -15.99
CA ARG A 20 21.04 17.14 -16.05
C ARG A 20 22.09 17.10 -17.16
N GLU A 21 22.62 15.94 -17.45
CA GLU A 21 23.61 15.70 -18.51
C GLU A 21 22.96 15.54 -19.90
N GLY A 22 21.63 15.61 -20.01
CA GLY A 22 20.90 15.47 -21.25
C GLY A 22 20.53 14.01 -21.59
N HIS A 23 20.50 13.13 -20.60
CA HIS A 23 20.04 11.75 -20.75
C HIS A 23 18.72 11.58 -20.04
N ALA A 24 17.62 11.68 -20.81
CA ALA A 24 16.31 11.54 -20.23
C ALA A 24 16.09 10.14 -19.63
N GLY A 25 15.42 10.08 -18.48
CA GLY A 25 15.14 8.83 -17.80
C GLY A 25 13.74 8.76 -17.23
N THR A 26 13.24 7.55 -17.13
CA THR A 26 11.91 7.27 -16.55
C THR A 26 12.02 6.12 -15.56
N LEU A 27 11.38 6.25 -14.39
CA LEU A 27 11.39 5.24 -13.35
C LEU A 27 10.00 5.10 -12.70
N LEU A 28 9.60 3.87 -12.40
CA LEU A 28 8.42 3.57 -11.60
C LEU A 28 8.84 3.08 -10.21
N VAL A 29 8.57 3.86 -9.19
CA VAL A 29 8.66 3.44 -7.79
C VAL A 29 7.36 2.74 -7.41
N HIS A 30 7.42 1.48 -6.99
CA HIS A 30 6.23 0.76 -6.60
C HIS A 30 6.41 0.03 -5.27
N GLY A 31 5.32 -0.30 -4.61
CA GLY A 31 5.35 -0.99 -3.31
C GLY A 31 4.01 -0.91 -2.60
N GLU A 32 3.91 -1.60 -1.47
CA GLU A 32 2.68 -1.65 -0.67
C GLU A 32 2.22 -0.26 -0.21
N PRO A 33 0.91 -0.11 0.10
CA PRO A 33 0.41 1.08 0.79
C PRO A 33 1.20 1.32 2.09
N GLY A 34 1.56 2.58 2.35
CA GLY A 34 2.35 2.93 3.55
C GLY A 34 3.85 2.65 3.46
N ALA A 35 4.38 2.11 2.36
CA ALA A 35 5.81 1.82 2.17
C ALA A 35 6.71 3.08 2.10
N GLY A 36 6.13 4.28 2.04
CA GLY A 36 6.87 5.53 2.05
C GLY A 36 7.19 6.09 0.65
N LYS A 37 6.45 5.69 -0.39
CA LYS A 37 6.65 6.17 -1.78
C LYS A 37 6.56 7.69 -1.89
N SER A 38 5.48 8.29 -1.40
CA SER A 38 5.30 9.75 -1.43
C SER A 38 6.40 10.49 -0.66
N ALA A 39 6.82 9.95 0.49
CA ALA A 39 7.93 10.53 1.26
C ALA A 39 9.26 10.48 0.50
N LEU A 40 9.51 9.41 -0.27
CA LEU A 40 10.69 9.29 -1.13
C LEU A 40 10.63 10.28 -2.30
N LEU A 41 9.45 10.50 -2.89
CA LEU A 41 9.24 11.53 -3.93
C LEU A 41 9.41 12.94 -3.36
N ASP A 42 8.93 13.21 -2.15
CA ASP A 42 9.09 14.50 -1.47
C ASP A 42 10.57 14.78 -1.17
N ASP A 43 11.33 13.78 -0.75
CA ASP A 43 12.78 13.88 -0.54
C ASP A 43 13.52 14.16 -1.87
N LEU A 44 13.15 13.48 -2.95
CA LEU A 44 13.71 13.77 -4.28
C LEU A 44 13.46 15.23 -4.69
N VAL A 45 12.24 15.73 -4.53
CA VAL A 45 11.88 17.11 -4.85
C VAL A 45 12.64 18.10 -3.97
N ALA A 46 12.74 17.84 -2.66
CA ALA A 46 13.44 18.71 -1.72
C ALA A 46 14.96 18.80 -2.02
N ASN A 47 15.54 17.73 -2.59
CA ASN A 47 16.96 17.66 -2.93
C ASN A 47 17.25 17.94 -4.43
N ALA A 48 16.24 18.30 -5.23
CA ALA A 48 16.41 18.55 -6.66
C ALA A 48 17.28 19.80 -6.98
N GLY A 49 17.38 20.75 -6.04
CA GLY A 49 18.19 21.98 -6.21
C GLY A 49 17.55 23.03 -7.14
N ASP A 50 18.14 24.22 -7.15
CA ASP A 50 17.56 25.41 -7.80
C ASP A 50 17.56 25.36 -9.34
N GLY A 51 18.38 24.50 -9.95
CA GLY A 51 18.49 24.33 -11.41
C GLY A 51 17.48 23.33 -12.00
N VAL A 52 16.47 22.91 -11.24
CA VAL A 52 15.48 21.91 -11.67
C VAL A 52 14.06 22.47 -11.61
N ARG A 53 13.35 22.37 -12.73
CA ARG A 53 11.92 22.67 -12.80
C ARG A 53 11.11 21.44 -12.41
N VAL A 54 10.53 21.45 -11.24
CA VAL A 54 9.65 20.37 -10.78
C VAL A 54 8.24 20.56 -11.32
N LEU A 55 7.72 19.56 -12.03
CA LEU A 55 6.33 19.43 -12.44
C LEU A 55 5.73 18.27 -11.65
N ARG A 56 4.69 18.54 -10.87
CA ARG A 56 4.10 17.53 -9.98
C ARG A 56 2.61 17.36 -10.20
N THR A 57 2.17 16.12 -10.19
CA THR A 57 0.75 15.75 -10.14
C THR A 57 0.55 14.50 -9.29
N GLN A 58 -0.70 14.22 -8.96
CA GLN A 58 -1.10 13.03 -8.22
C GLN A 58 -2.37 12.46 -8.87
N GLY A 59 -2.43 11.16 -9.01
CA GLY A 59 -3.67 10.47 -9.37
C GLY A 59 -4.68 10.58 -8.24
N VAL A 60 -5.92 10.91 -8.58
CA VAL A 60 -7.04 11.01 -7.61
C VAL A 60 -8.15 10.07 -8.06
N GLU A 61 -8.57 9.16 -7.19
CA GLU A 61 -9.55 8.13 -7.53
C GLU A 61 -10.87 8.71 -8.08
N SER A 62 -11.39 9.78 -7.45
CA SER A 62 -12.62 10.46 -7.88
C SER A 62 -12.48 11.21 -9.20
N GLU A 63 -11.27 11.55 -9.61
CA GLU A 63 -10.99 12.25 -10.88
C GLU A 63 -10.56 11.31 -12.00
N ALA A 64 -10.36 10.03 -11.72
CA ALA A 64 -9.97 9.04 -12.71
C ALA A 64 -10.90 8.95 -13.95
N PRO A 65 -12.20 9.31 -13.87
CA PRO A 65 -13.06 9.44 -15.06
C PRO A 65 -12.86 10.74 -15.83
N LEU A 66 -12.18 11.76 -15.29
CA LEU A 66 -12.03 13.08 -15.89
C LEU A 66 -10.79 13.12 -16.81
N ALA A 67 -11.00 12.97 -18.11
CA ALA A 67 -9.92 12.94 -19.09
C ALA A 67 -8.99 14.17 -18.99
N PHE A 68 -7.69 13.93 -18.96
CA PHE A 68 -6.62 14.95 -18.90
C PHE A 68 -6.57 15.82 -17.61
N ALA A 69 -7.34 15.51 -16.58
CA ALA A 69 -7.34 16.30 -15.35
C ALA A 69 -5.95 16.30 -14.67
N ALA A 70 -5.32 15.14 -14.56
CA ALA A 70 -3.98 15.05 -13.98
C ALA A 70 -2.90 15.63 -14.91
N LEU A 71 -3.06 15.55 -16.24
CA LEU A 71 -2.15 16.17 -17.19
C LEU A 71 -2.20 17.70 -17.12
N HIS A 72 -3.38 18.26 -17.02
CA HIS A 72 -3.54 19.72 -16.82
C HIS A 72 -2.82 20.19 -15.56
N ARG A 73 -2.97 19.47 -14.42
CA ARG A 73 -2.23 19.78 -13.20
C ARG A 73 -0.72 19.70 -13.38
N LEU A 74 -0.24 18.64 -14.05
CA LEU A 74 1.18 18.45 -14.30
C LEU A 74 1.78 19.60 -15.10
N LEU A 75 1.11 20.01 -16.20
CA LEU A 75 1.62 21.00 -17.13
C LEU A 75 1.28 22.45 -16.75
N ARG A 76 0.41 22.66 -15.74
CA ARG A 76 -0.04 24.00 -15.31
C ARG A 76 1.10 25.00 -15.11
N PRO A 77 2.24 24.64 -14.46
CA PRO A 77 3.34 25.60 -14.24
C PRO A 77 4.03 26.06 -15.53
N VAL A 78 3.82 25.37 -16.64
CA VAL A 78 4.50 25.62 -17.93
C VAL A 78 3.54 25.97 -19.07
N LEU A 79 2.24 26.08 -18.83
CA LEU A 79 1.24 26.42 -19.85
C LEU A 79 1.52 27.72 -20.59
N GLY A 80 2.24 28.68 -19.98
CA GLY A 80 2.69 29.89 -20.64
C GLY A 80 3.63 29.66 -21.86
N ARG A 81 4.12 28.41 -22.04
CA ARG A 81 4.96 28.04 -23.19
C ARG A 81 4.17 27.44 -24.36
N LEU A 82 2.84 27.29 -24.25
CA LEU A 82 2.00 26.73 -25.31
C LEU A 82 2.21 27.38 -26.68
N ASP A 83 2.48 28.70 -26.71
CA ASP A 83 2.68 29.44 -27.95
C ASP A 83 4.03 29.15 -28.62
N ARG A 84 4.95 28.46 -27.96
CA ARG A 84 6.23 28.02 -28.51
C ARG A 84 6.11 26.68 -29.22
N LEU A 85 5.03 25.92 -28.98
CA LEU A 85 4.79 24.64 -29.63
C LEU A 85 4.29 24.83 -31.06
N PRO A 86 4.47 23.81 -31.93
CA PRO A 86 3.78 23.76 -33.21
C PRO A 86 2.27 23.98 -33.07
N ALA A 87 1.67 24.82 -33.90
CA ALA A 87 0.28 25.25 -33.78
C ALA A 87 -0.74 24.08 -33.59
N PRO A 88 -0.62 22.92 -34.31
CA PRO A 88 -1.52 21.78 -34.05
C PRO A 88 -1.39 21.19 -32.64
N GLN A 89 -0.18 21.12 -32.13
CA GLN A 89 0.09 20.57 -30.77
C GLN A 89 -0.41 21.52 -29.68
N ALA A 90 -0.13 22.82 -29.81
CA ALA A 90 -0.64 23.84 -28.92
C ALA A 90 -2.19 23.82 -28.87
N ARG A 91 -2.82 23.70 -30.04
CA ARG A 91 -4.28 23.58 -30.15
C ARG A 91 -4.80 22.31 -29.46
N ALA A 92 -4.14 21.16 -29.65
CA ALA A 92 -4.54 19.90 -29.02
C ALA A 92 -4.55 19.98 -27.49
N LEU A 93 -3.53 20.59 -26.87
CA LEU A 93 -3.53 20.83 -25.41
C LEU A 93 -4.60 21.81 -24.98
N ARG A 94 -4.82 22.90 -25.73
CA ARG A 94 -5.91 23.83 -25.41
C ARG A 94 -7.28 23.17 -25.45
N VAL A 95 -7.54 22.32 -26.46
CA VAL A 95 -8.80 21.56 -26.56
C VAL A 95 -8.92 20.55 -25.41
N ALA A 96 -7.84 19.79 -25.13
CA ALA A 96 -7.82 18.79 -24.04
C ALA A 96 -8.09 19.44 -22.66
N PHE A 97 -7.70 20.71 -22.48
CA PHE A 97 -7.86 21.47 -21.23
C PHE A 97 -9.10 22.36 -21.22
N GLY A 98 -9.96 22.29 -22.22
CA GLY A 98 -11.17 23.13 -22.32
C GLY A 98 -10.88 24.62 -22.52
N MET A 99 -9.72 24.96 -23.11
CA MET A 99 -9.30 26.33 -23.39
C MET A 99 -9.60 26.76 -24.83
N ALA A 100 -10.25 25.92 -25.62
CA ALA A 100 -10.66 26.16 -27.00
C ALA A 100 -11.96 25.42 -27.32
N ASP A 101 -12.75 25.99 -28.22
CA ASP A 101 -14.13 25.56 -28.52
C ASP A 101 -14.23 24.35 -29.48
N ASP A 102 -13.14 23.63 -29.74
CA ASP A 102 -13.16 22.42 -30.57
C ASP A 102 -13.71 21.22 -29.81
N VAL A 103 -14.46 20.39 -30.53
CA VAL A 103 -15.20 19.25 -29.95
C VAL A 103 -14.38 17.95 -29.94
N THR A 104 -13.30 17.87 -30.72
CA THR A 104 -12.58 16.60 -30.91
C THR A 104 -11.16 16.66 -30.39
N VAL A 105 -10.90 15.94 -29.29
CA VAL A 105 -9.56 15.72 -28.77
C VAL A 105 -8.89 14.59 -29.58
N GLN A 106 -7.66 14.83 -30.02
CA GLN A 106 -6.82 13.82 -30.68
C GLN A 106 -5.77 13.29 -29.68
N PRO A 107 -5.95 12.12 -29.05
CA PRO A 107 -5.10 11.65 -27.95
C PRO A 107 -3.60 11.57 -28.32
N PHE A 108 -3.29 11.08 -29.53
CA PHE A 108 -1.91 10.99 -29.99
C PHE A 108 -1.25 12.39 -30.11
N LEU A 109 -2.01 13.37 -30.59
CA LEU A 109 -1.49 14.73 -30.72
C LEU A 109 -1.30 15.41 -29.37
N VAL A 110 -2.16 15.11 -28.38
CA VAL A 110 -1.97 15.52 -26.98
C VAL A 110 -0.70 14.91 -26.39
N ALA A 111 -0.44 13.62 -26.66
CA ALA A 111 0.78 12.97 -26.21
C ALA A 111 2.05 13.59 -26.83
N LEU A 112 2.03 13.88 -28.15
CA LEU A 112 3.14 14.60 -28.80
C LEU A 112 3.30 16.03 -28.27
N ALA A 113 2.20 16.72 -28.00
CA ALA A 113 2.23 18.04 -27.42
C ALA A 113 2.77 18.04 -25.99
N THR A 114 2.48 16.98 -25.21
CA THR A 114 3.06 16.76 -23.88
C THR A 114 4.57 16.58 -23.99
N LEU A 115 5.05 15.73 -24.90
CA LEU A 115 6.48 15.58 -25.17
C LEU A 115 7.11 16.94 -25.51
N SER A 116 6.56 17.66 -26.51
CA SER A 116 7.10 18.96 -26.92
C SER A 116 7.07 20.02 -25.82
N MET A 117 6.09 19.98 -24.92
CA MET A 117 6.04 20.85 -23.76
C MET A 117 7.16 20.57 -22.76
N LEU A 118 7.45 19.28 -22.52
CA LEU A 118 8.53 18.89 -21.63
C LEU A 118 9.90 19.23 -22.21
N THR A 119 10.14 18.93 -23.50
CA THR A 119 11.40 19.23 -24.17
C THR A 119 11.63 20.74 -24.32
N GLU A 120 10.62 21.51 -24.71
CA GLU A 120 10.68 22.98 -24.73
C GLU A 120 11.01 23.57 -23.35
N THR A 121 10.47 22.99 -22.27
CA THR A 121 10.78 23.42 -20.92
C THR A 121 12.22 23.04 -20.55
N ALA A 122 12.69 21.90 -21.03
CA ALA A 122 14.02 21.37 -20.79
C ALA A 122 15.15 22.14 -21.52
N GLU A 123 14.82 22.98 -22.49
CA GLU A 123 15.80 23.88 -23.13
C GLU A 123 16.43 24.85 -22.14
N ASP A 124 15.64 25.36 -21.22
CA ASP A 124 16.08 26.37 -20.25
C ASP A 124 16.61 25.77 -18.93
N THR A 125 16.08 24.59 -18.53
CA THR A 125 16.36 24.02 -17.20
C THR A 125 16.09 22.52 -17.21
N THR A 126 16.71 21.74 -16.32
CA THR A 126 16.34 20.32 -16.15
C THR A 126 14.90 20.21 -15.62
N VAL A 127 14.13 19.30 -16.19
CA VAL A 127 12.73 19.06 -15.79
C VAL A 127 12.62 17.76 -14.99
N LEU A 128 12.02 17.82 -13.83
CA LEU A 128 11.66 16.66 -13.02
C LEU A 128 10.13 16.54 -12.97
N CYS A 129 9.58 15.52 -13.64
CA CYS A 129 8.17 15.18 -13.55
C CYS A 129 7.95 14.15 -12.44
N VAL A 130 7.11 14.48 -11.46
CA VAL A 130 6.75 13.60 -10.33
C VAL A 130 5.27 13.29 -10.39
N ILE A 131 4.92 12.03 -10.55
CA ILE A 131 3.54 11.56 -10.66
C ILE A 131 3.27 10.55 -9.53
N ASP A 132 2.62 11.00 -8.48
CA ASP A 132 2.27 10.15 -7.33
C ASP A 132 0.91 9.45 -7.55
N ASP A 133 0.69 8.32 -6.87
CA ASP A 133 -0.52 7.51 -6.97
C ASP A 133 -0.95 7.24 -8.43
N ALA A 134 0.00 6.89 -9.30
CA ALA A 134 -0.20 6.75 -10.75
C ALA A 134 -1.30 5.74 -11.13
N GLN A 135 -1.66 4.78 -10.26
CA GLN A 135 -2.78 3.86 -10.45
C GLN A 135 -4.14 4.58 -10.53
N TRP A 136 -4.23 5.81 -10.03
CA TRP A 136 -5.44 6.66 -10.04
C TRP A 136 -5.42 7.74 -11.13
N LEU A 137 -4.41 7.75 -12.00
CA LEU A 137 -4.44 8.63 -13.16
C LEU A 137 -5.67 8.33 -14.04
N ASP A 138 -6.24 9.37 -14.62
CA ASP A 138 -7.16 9.19 -15.73
C ASP A 138 -6.40 8.56 -16.92
N ARG A 139 -7.11 7.72 -17.67
CA ARG A 139 -6.50 6.93 -18.74
C ARG A 139 -5.81 7.81 -19.80
N ALA A 140 -6.43 8.92 -20.15
CA ALA A 140 -5.92 9.82 -21.18
C ALA A 140 -4.60 10.49 -20.74
N THR A 141 -4.49 10.91 -19.47
CA THR A 141 -3.23 11.39 -18.88
C THR A 141 -2.17 10.29 -18.88
N ALA A 142 -2.50 9.10 -18.38
CA ALA A 142 -1.54 7.99 -18.32
C ALA A 142 -0.97 7.66 -19.71
N GLU A 143 -1.82 7.54 -20.72
CA GLU A 143 -1.41 7.30 -22.11
C GLU A 143 -0.53 8.44 -22.65
N ALA A 144 -0.91 9.69 -22.43
CA ALA A 144 -0.17 10.86 -22.92
C ALA A 144 1.24 10.95 -22.32
N VAL A 145 1.35 10.80 -20.98
CA VAL A 145 2.64 10.88 -20.28
C VAL A 145 3.54 9.68 -20.64
N LEU A 146 2.98 8.47 -20.72
CA LEU A 146 3.75 7.27 -21.10
C LEU A 146 4.28 7.34 -22.53
N VAL A 147 3.47 7.86 -23.47
CA VAL A 147 3.91 8.06 -24.84
C VAL A 147 5.02 9.12 -24.90
N ALA A 148 4.91 10.20 -24.15
CA ALA A 148 5.95 11.21 -24.03
C ALA A 148 7.23 10.62 -23.42
N ALA A 149 7.14 9.96 -22.27
CA ALA A 149 8.25 9.36 -21.55
C ALA A 149 9.08 8.37 -22.40
N ARG A 150 8.40 7.54 -23.21
CA ARG A 150 9.07 6.59 -24.12
C ARG A 150 9.78 7.24 -25.29
N ARG A 151 9.50 8.52 -25.60
CA ARG A 151 10.08 9.26 -26.72
C ARG A 151 11.12 10.30 -26.30
N LEU A 152 11.24 10.53 -25.00
CA LEU A 152 12.36 11.30 -24.46
C LEU A 152 13.68 10.59 -24.80
N GLY A 153 14.69 11.33 -25.17
CA GLY A 153 16.01 10.81 -25.54
C GLY A 153 17.14 11.64 -24.96
N ALA A 154 17.69 12.53 -25.77
CA ALA A 154 18.76 13.46 -25.36
C ALA A 154 18.21 14.73 -24.71
N ASP A 155 17.19 14.58 -23.87
CA ASP A 155 16.48 15.70 -23.22
C ASP A 155 16.82 15.76 -21.73
N ARG A 156 16.84 16.94 -21.15
CA ARG A 156 17.07 17.15 -19.71
C ARG A 156 15.76 16.93 -18.92
N VAL A 157 15.20 15.72 -19.03
CA VAL A 157 13.91 15.37 -18.41
C VAL A 157 14.01 14.05 -17.66
N ALA A 158 13.67 14.08 -16.37
CA ALA A 158 13.43 12.90 -15.55
C ALA A 158 11.94 12.73 -15.26
N VAL A 159 11.38 11.52 -15.40
CA VAL A 159 9.99 11.22 -15.10
C VAL A 159 9.94 10.11 -14.05
N VAL A 160 9.35 10.41 -12.90
CA VAL A 160 9.21 9.45 -11.81
C VAL A 160 7.73 9.24 -11.50
N PHE A 161 7.30 8.00 -11.64
CA PHE A 161 5.98 7.54 -11.23
C PHE A 161 6.08 6.87 -9.86
N ALA A 162 5.04 7.00 -9.04
CA ALA A 162 4.84 6.13 -7.89
C ALA A 162 3.47 5.46 -7.98
N ALA A 163 3.41 4.15 -7.72
CA ALA A 163 2.18 3.38 -7.75
C ALA A 163 2.12 2.37 -6.60
N ARG A 164 0.90 2.00 -6.19
CA ARG A 164 0.67 1.00 -5.15
C ARG A 164 0.57 -0.39 -5.76
N ASP A 165 1.22 -1.36 -5.11
CA ASP A 165 1.05 -2.76 -5.46
C ASP A 165 -0.30 -3.27 -4.96
N GLY A 166 -0.92 -4.12 -5.79
CA GLY A 166 -2.14 -4.84 -5.44
C GLY A 166 -3.38 -3.97 -5.27
N ASP A 167 -3.39 -2.74 -5.79
CA ASP A 167 -4.62 -1.94 -5.89
C ASP A 167 -5.53 -2.48 -7.02
N ALA A 168 -6.82 -2.11 -7.00
CA ALA A 168 -7.80 -2.55 -7.99
C ALA A 168 -7.43 -2.13 -9.42
N ARG A 169 -6.69 -1.04 -9.56
CA ARG A 169 -6.10 -0.57 -10.82
C ARG A 169 -4.59 -0.71 -10.74
N THR A 170 -4.03 -1.53 -11.60
CA THR A 170 -2.58 -1.72 -11.69
C THR A 170 -1.99 -0.71 -12.66
N PHE A 171 -0.96 -0.01 -12.23
CA PHE A 171 -0.11 0.81 -13.10
C PHE A 171 1.24 0.10 -13.27
N ALA A 172 1.37 -0.67 -14.33
CA ALA A 172 2.56 -1.45 -14.67
C ALA A 172 2.91 -1.27 -16.16
N PRO A 173 3.42 -0.09 -16.55
CA PRO A 173 3.73 0.21 -17.94
C PRO A 173 4.93 -0.62 -18.41
N GLU A 174 4.76 -1.31 -19.54
CA GLU A 174 5.83 -2.09 -20.17
C GLU A 174 7.00 -1.18 -20.59
N GLY A 175 8.23 -1.68 -20.40
CA GLY A 175 9.46 -1.00 -20.84
C GLY A 175 9.91 0.18 -19.97
N ILE A 176 9.28 0.42 -18.83
CA ILE A 176 9.75 1.39 -17.83
C ILE A 176 10.47 0.64 -16.72
N PRO A 177 11.74 1.00 -16.39
CA PRO A 177 12.43 0.46 -15.23
C PRO A 177 11.65 0.64 -13.94
N THR A 178 11.75 -0.33 -13.04
CA THR A 178 11.02 -0.32 -11.78
C THR A 178 11.95 -0.34 -10.58
N LEU A 179 11.57 0.37 -9.53
CA LEU A 179 12.23 0.40 -8.23
C LEU A 179 11.24 -0.07 -7.15
N PRO A 180 11.33 -1.32 -6.71
CA PRO A 180 10.45 -1.84 -5.67
C PRO A 180 10.80 -1.23 -4.30
N LEU A 181 9.80 -0.71 -3.60
CA LEU A 181 9.95 -0.16 -2.27
C LEU A 181 9.41 -1.16 -1.24
N THR A 182 10.32 -1.86 -0.59
CA THR A 182 10.00 -2.87 0.43
C THR A 182 9.91 -2.26 1.84
N GLY A 183 9.48 -3.05 2.82
CA GLY A 183 9.47 -2.64 4.22
C GLY A 183 10.89 -2.31 4.75
N LEU A 184 10.96 -1.42 5.74
CA LEU A 184 12.20 -1.11 6.44
C LEU A 184 12.65 -2.28 7.32
N THR A 185 13.96 -2.46 7.45
CA THR A 185 14.55 -3.53 8.26
C THR A 185 15.50 -2.98 9.31
N GLY A 186 15.76 -3.77 10.36
CA GLY A 186 16.84 -3.57 11.31
C GLY A 186 16.87 -2.18 11.95
N ALA A 187 18.00 -1.48 11.80
CA ALA A 187 18.25 -0.18 12.42
C ALA A 187 17.35 0.93 11.87
N ALA A 188 16.99 0.88 10.58
CA ALA A 188 16.14 1.88 9.95
C ALA A 188 14.71 1.86 10.54
N ALA A 189 14.12 0.66 10.68
CA ALA A 189 12.81 0.51 11.29
C ALA A 189 12.80 0.96 12.77
N ARG A 190 13.86 0.64 13.52
CA ARG A 190 14.03 1.11 14.90
C ARG A 190 14.14 2.63 14.99
N ALA A 191 14.87 3.25 14.06
CA ALA A 191 15.03 4.71 14.03
C ALA A 191 13.70 5.42 13.76
N VAL A 192 12.91 4.95 12.79
CA VAL A 192 11.56 5.48 12.50
C VAL A 192 10.65 5.33 13.72
N LEU A 193 10.66 4.17 14.36
CA LEU A 193 9.83 3.90 15.54
C LEU A 193 10.24 4.80 16.72
N ALA A 194 11.54 4.97 16.97
CA ALA A 194 12.04 5.82 18.05
C ALA A 194 11.70 7.31 17.82
N GLU A 195 11.83 7.78 16.56
CA GLU A 195 11.44 9.14 16.19
C GLU A 195 9.93 9.36 16.37
N ALA A 196 9.12 8.39 15.98
CA ALA A 196 7.66 8.46 16.08
C ALA A 196 7.16 8.37 17.54
N ALA A 197 7.78 7.56 18.37
CA ALA A 197 7.39 7.40 19.76
C ALA A 197 7.71 8.64 20.60
N GLY A 198 8.73 9.42 20.23
CA GLY A 198 9.14 10.62 20.99
C GLY A 198 9.60 10.35 22.43
N ALA A 199 9.69 9.08 22.83
CA ALA A 199 10.04 8.62 24.18
C ALA A 199 10.91 7.37 24.09
N THR A 200 11.51 6.98 25.24
CA THR A 200 12.24 5.73 25.33
C THR A 200 11.27 4.55 25.27
N VAL A 201 11.45 3.67 24.28
CA VAL A 201 10.65 2.47 24.10
C VAL A 201 11.43 1.26 24.59
N ALA A 202 10.82 0.42 25.42
CA ALA A 202 11.45 -0.81 25.92
C ALA A 202 11.74 -1.79 24.76
N ASP A 203 12.86 -2.52 24.83
CA ASP A 203 13.29 -3.42 23.75
C ASP A 203 12.23 -4.48 23.38
N GLU A 204 11.51 -5.00 24.36
CA GLU A 204 10.42 -5.96 24.16
C GLU A 204 9.26 -5.33 23.37
N VAL A 205 8.89 -4.08 23.70
CA VAL A 205 7.87 -3.31 23.00
C VAL A 205 8.31 -3.02 21.56
N VAL A 206 9.57 -2.60 21.37
CA VAL A 206 10.17 -2.41 20.04
C VAL A 206 10.06 -3.68 19.20
N ALA A 207 10.46 -4.84 19.76
CA ALA A 207 10.41 -6.11 19.04
C ALA A 207 8.97 -6.45 18.59
N ARG A 208 7.99 -6.24 19.46
CA ARG A 208 6.58 -6.49 19.17
C ARG A 208 6.01 -5.54 18.12
N LEU A 209 6.30 -4.22 18.25
CA LEU A 209 5.88 -3.22 17.26
C LEU A 209 6.50 -3.47 15.89
N MET A 210 7.78 -3.83 15.84
CA MET A 210 8.46 -4.18 14.58
C MET A 210 7.84 -5.41 13.92
N THR A 211 7.51 -6.44 14.70
CA THR A 211 6.85 -7.64 14.18
C THR A 211 5.47 -7.30 13.62
N GLN A 212 4.69 -6.51 14.34
CA GLN A 212 3.35 -6.09 13.91
C GLN A 212 3.39 -5.19 12.67
N ALA A 213 4.32 -4.25 12.62
CA ALA A 213 4.49 -3.35 11.48
C ALA A 213 5.04 -4.07 10.23
N ALA A 214 5.74 -5.21 10.38
CA ALA A 214 6.45 -5.93 9.32
C ALA A 214 7.31 -5.01 8.44
N GLY A 215 7.91 -3.98 9.06
CA GLY A 215 8.74 -2.98 8.38
C GLY A 215 7.97 -1.91 7.61
N ASN A 216 6.63 -1.89 7.66
CA ASN A 216 5.86 -0.84 6.99
C ASN A 216 6.05 0.52 7.70
N PRO A 217 6.61 1.55 7.04
CA PRO A 217 6.92 2.84 7.67
C PRO A 217 5.70 3.52 8.29
N LEU A 218 4.56 3.47 7.61
CA LEU A 218 3.32 4.07 8.12
C LEU A 218 2.91 3.43 9.46
N ALA A 219 3.00 2.11 9.54
CA ALA A 219 2.69 1.40 10.77
C ALA A 219 3.70 1.67 11.89
N LEU A 220 4.99 1.76 11.55
CA LEU A 220 6.04 2.12 12.53
C LEU A 220 5.84 3.51 13.13
N VAL A 221 5.24 4.44 12.36
CA VAL A 221 4.88 5.78 12.84
C VAL A 221 3.60 5.76 13.66
N GLU A 222 2.60 5.02 13.23
CA GLU A 222 1.24 5.09 13.79
C GLU A 222 1.03 4.19 15.01
N LEU A 223 1.63 2.98 15.03
CA LEU A 223 1.43 2.04 16.13
C LEU A 223 1.86 2.57 17.51
N PRO A 224 3.01 3.27 17.65
CA PRO A 224 3.38 3.84 18.95
C PRO A 224 2.34 4.80 19.51
N THR A 225 1.64 5.56 18.64
CA THR A 225 0.63 6.55 19.08
C THR A 225 -0.60 5.93 19.72
N THR A 226 -0.78 4.63 19.57
CA THR A 226 -1.90 3.87 20.17
C THR A 226 -1.61 3.37 21.58
N LEU A 227 -0.38 3.54 22.07
CA LEU A 227 0.09 3.07 23.36
C LEU A 227 0.28 4.25 24.33
N THR A 228 0.12 3.97 25.63
CA THR A 228 0.47 4.93 26.68
C THR A 228 1.98 4.96 26.91
N ASP A 229 2.49 6.03 27.53
CA ASP A 229 3.92 6.15 27.87
C ASP A 229 4.40 4.98 28.76
N GLU A 230 3.55 4.51 29.66
CA GLU A 230 3.85 3.37 30.53
C GLU A 230 3.95 2.05 29.74
N GLN A 231 3.10 1.88 28.73
CA GLN A 231 3.16 0.72 27.84
C GLN A 231 4.39 0.80 26.92
N LEU A 232 4.74 1.97 26.40
CA LEU A 232 5.96 2.17 25.63
C LEU A 232 7.21 1.91 26.48
N ALA A 233 7.21 2.35 27.73
CA ALA A 233 8.32 2.10 28.69
C ALA A 233 8.38 0.64 29.18
N GLY A 234 7.39 -0.21 28.86
CA GLY A 234 7.31 -1.60 29.32
C GLY A 234 6.93 -1.75 30.80
N THR A 235 6.44 -0.68 31.46
CA THR A 235 6.02 -0.70 32.85
C THR A 235 4.53 -1.06 33.03
N ALA A 236 3.76 -1.04 31.96
CA ALA A 236 2.39 -1.52 31.90
C ALA A 236 2.23 -2.62 30.84
N PRO A 237 1.30 -3.57 31.03
CA PRO A 237 1.08 -4.64 30.06
C PRO A 237 0.60 -4.08 28.72
N MET A 238 1.18 -4.59 27.64
CA MET A 238 0.71 -4.28 26.29
C MET A 238 -0.63 -4.96 26.01
N PRO A 239 -1.52 -4.30 25.23
CA PRO A 239 -2.77 -4.92 24.82
C PRO A 239 -2.49 -6.20 24.01
N ALA A 240 -3.34 -7.21 24.17
CA ALA A 240 -3.20 -8.49 23.46
C ALA A 240 -3.21 -8.26 21.92
N GLN A 241 -4.05 -7.34 21.45
CA GLN A 241 -4.07 -6.86 20.08
C GLN A 241 -3.75 -5.36 20.03
N LEU A 242 -2.82 -4.96 19.18
CA LEU A 242 -2.55 -3.56 18.91
C LEU A 242 -3.61 -3.03 17.94
N HIS A 243 -4.29 -1.97 18.34
CA HIS A 243 -5.25 -1.30 17.48
C HIS A 243 -4.51 -0.49 16.42
N LEU A 244 -4.94 -0.63 15.17
CA LEU A 244 -4.47 0.24 14.10
C LEU A 244 -5.16 1.59 14.21
N THR A 245 -4.43 2.65 13.90
CA THR A 245 -5.08 3.97 13.74
C THR A 245 -5.98 3.98 12.50
N ALA A 246 -6.96 4.86 12.50
CA ALA A 246 -7.90 4.99 11.37
C ALA A 246 -7.20 5.25 10.03
N GLY A 247 -5.98 5.80 10.04
CA GLY A 247 -5.17 6.02 8.83
C GLY A 247 -4.65 4.74 8.23
N VAL A 248 -4.00 3.90 9.04
CA VAL A 248 -3.47 2.59 8.62
C VAL A 248 -4.60 1.65 8.25
N GLU A 249 -5.62 1.58 9.09
CA GLU A 249 -6.80 0.73 8.89
C GLU A 249 -7.48 1.04 7.54
N ARG A 250 -7.76 2.32 7.26
CA ARG A 250 -8.43 2.75 6.02
C ARG A 250 -7.70 2.29 4.77
N VAL A 251 -6.38 2.43 4.75
CA VAL A 251 -5.53 2.07 3.60
C VAL A 251 -5.68 0.58 3.23
N PHE A 252 -5.75 -0.31 4.23
CA PHE A 252 -5.86 -1.74 4.00
C PHE A 252 -7.30 -2.22 3.81
N LEU A 253 -8.26 -1.60 4.52
CA LEU A 253 -9.68 -1.94 4.41
C LEU A 253 -10.29 -1.58 3.07
N ASP A 254 -9.94 -0.44 2.50
CA ASP A 254 -10.46 -0.02 1.19
C ASP A 254 -10.16 -1.06 0.11
N ARG A 255 -9.02 -1.73 0.21
CA ARG A 255 -8.67 -2.84 -0.68
C ARG A 255 -9.56 -4.07 -0.45
N CYS A 256 -9.77 -4.45 0.81
CA CYS A 256 -10.61 -5.60 1.17
C CYS A 256 -12.08 -5.37 0.78
N ARG A 257 -12.62 -4.18 1.03
CA ARG A 257 -14.02 -3.82 0.76
C ARG A 257 -14.41 -3.84 -0.72
N ARG A 258 -13.45 -3.75 -1.63
CA ARG A 258 -13.69 -3.83 -3.10
C ARG A 258 -13.83 -5.26 -3.60
N LEU A 259 -13.53 -6.26 -2.77
CA LEU A 259 -13.65 -7.67 -3.15
C LEU A 259 -15.09 -8.16 -3.02
N PRO A 260 -15.46 -9.23 -3.73
CA PRO A 260 -16.76 -9.90 -3.53
C PRO A 260 -16.96 -10.30 -2.06
N PRO A 261 -18.19 -10.25 -1.52
CA PRO A 261 -18.48 -10.60 -0.12
C PRO A 261 -17.92 -11.96 0.32
N ALA A 262 -18.01 -12.98 -0.54
CA ALA A 262 -17.46 -14.29 -0.27
C ALA A 262 -15.94 -14.26 -0.02
N VAL A 263 -15.20 -13.44 -0.81
CA VAL A 263 -13.76 -13.27 -0.63
C VAL A 263 -13.44 -12.49 0.64
N GLN A 264 -14.23 -11.47 0.98
CA GLN A 264 -14.09 -10.75 2.24
C GLN A 264 -14.28 -11.67 3.45
N THR A 265 -15.28 -12.55 3.42
CA THR A 265 -15.52 -13.56 4.47
C THR A 265 -14.35 -14.52 4.59
N LEU A 266 -13.81 -15.03 3.47
CA LEU A 266 -12.64 -15.90 3.48
C LEU A 266 -11.40 -15.21 4.08
N VAL A 267 -11.14 -13.96 3.72
CA VAL A 267 -10.01 -13.17 4.26
C VAL A 267 -10.21 -12.94 5.76
N LEU A 268 -11.45 -12.71 6.23
CA LEU A 268 -11.74 -12.62 7.67
C LEU A 268 -11.48 -13.94 8.40
N VAL A 269 -11.90 -15.08 7.84
CA VAL A 269 -11.61 -16.41 8.40
C VAL A 269 -10.10 -16.63 8.49
N ALA A 270 -9.35 -16.34 7.42
CA ALA A 270 -7.89 -16.43 7.43
C ALA A 270 -7.22 -15.43 8.39
N ALA A 271 -7.84 -14.26 8.63
CA ALA A 271 -7.37 -13.28 9.60
C ALA A 271 -7.64 -13.72 11.05
N ALA A 272 -8.71 -14.46 11.30
CA ALA A 272 -9.05 -15.03 12.59
C ALA A 272 -8.28 -16.34 12.90
N ASP A 273 -7.86 -17.06 11.86
CA ASP A 273 -7.06 -18.30 11.99
C ASP A 273 -5.61 -18.00 12.33
N ASP A 274 -5.02 -18.82 13.19
CA ASP A 274 -3.59 -18.80 13.54
C ASP A 274 -2.87 -20.11 13.17
N SER A 275 -3.59 -21.11 12.66
CA SER A 275 -3.01 -22.37 12.21
C SER A 275 -2.20 -22.21 10.93
N GLY A 276 -2.67 -21.34 10.04
CA GLY A 276 -2.12 -21.17 8.71
C GLY A 276 -2.36 -22.36 7.78
N HIS A 277 -3.29 -23.27 8.10
CA HIS A 277 -3.60 -24.43 7.25
C HIS A 277 -4.70 -24.14 6.25
N VAL A 278 -4.41 -24.33 4.96
CA VAL A 278 -5.38 -24.16 3.86
C VAL A 278 -6.63 -24.98 4.09
N ALA A 279 -6.50 -26.23 4.53
CA ALA A 279 -7.63 -27.13 4.76
C ALA A 279 -8.59 -26.57 5.83
N THR A 280 -8.05 -26.07 6.96
CA THR A 280 -8.83 -25.49 8.05
C THR A 280 -9.58 -24.26 7.58
N VAL A 281 -8.88 -23.31 6.90
CA VAL A 281 -9.49 -22.08 6.40
C VAL A 281 -10.55 -22.36 5.34
N ARG A 282 -10.32 -23.29 4.41
CA ARG A 282 -11.31 -23.72 3.41
C ARG A 282 -12.53 -24.35 4.05
N HIS A 283 -12.34 -25.24 5.02
CA HIS A 283 -13.46 -25.89 5.72
C HIS A 283 -14.29 -24.85 6.48
N ALA A 284 -13.66 -23.98 7.27
CA ALA A 284 -14.36 -22.92 7.99
C ALA A 284 -15.11 -21.97 7.03
N ALA A 285 -14.50 -21.59 5.91
CA ALA A 285 -15.17 -20.80 4.88
C ALA A 285 -16.38 -21.52 4.28
N ALA A 286 -16.30 -22.83 4.03
CA ALA A 286 -17.39 -23.63 3.52
C ALA A 286 -18.57 -23.71 4.53
N VAL A 287 -18.29 -23.80 5.85
CA VAL A 287 -19.31 -23.71 6.91
C VAL A 287 -20.09 -22.39 6.83
N LEU A 288 -19.44 -21.31 6.41
CA LEU A 288 -20.06 -19.99 6.19
C LEU A 288 -20.67 -19.83 4.78
N GLY A 289 -20.73 -20.89 3.99
CA GLY A 289 -21.32 -20.89 2.65
C GLY A 289 -20.44 -20.21 1.59
N VAL A 290 -19.14 -20.07 1.84
CA VAL A 290 -18.18 -19.50 0.89
C VAL A 290 -17.69 -20.60 -0.06
N ASP A 291 -17.72 -20.30 -1.36
CA ASP A 291 -17.21 -21.21 -2.40
C ASP A 291 -15.70 -21.45 -2.22
N PRO A 292 -15.21 -22.69 -2.34
CA PRO A 292 -13.78 -23.00 -2.26
C PRO A 292 -12.89 -22.20 -3.23
N ASP A 293 -13.41 -21.77 -4.39
CA ASP A 293 -12.67 -20.98 -5.37
C ASP A 293 -12.43 -19.52 -4.91
N ALA A 294 -13.07 -19.08 -3.83
CA ALA A 294 -12.83 -17.76 -3.25
C ALA A 294 -11.38 -17.58 -2.77
N ILE A 295 -10.67 -18.68 -2.43
CA ILE A 295 -9.26 -18.63 -2.01
C ILE A 295 -8.36 -18.15 -3.15
N ASP A 296 -8.62 -18.60 -4.39
CA ASP A 296 -7.86 -18.18 -5.56
C ASP A 296 -8.09 -16.70 -5.87
N ALA A 297 -9.31 -16.20 -5.64
CA ALA A 297 -9.62 -14.78 -5.78
C ALA A 297 -8.92 -13.94 -4.70
N ALA A 298 -8.86 -14.43 -3.46
CA ALA A 298 -8.15 -13.77 -2.37
C ALA A 298 -6.62 -13.75 -2.61
N GLU A 299 -6.05 -14.83 -3.15
CA GLU A 299 -4.65 -14.90 -3.54
C GLU A 299 -4.34 -13.93 -4.69
N ARG A 300 -5.12 -13.96 -5.78
CA ARG A 300 -4.98 -13.01 -6.90
C ARG A 300 -5.10 -11.56 -6.46
N SER A 301 -5.92 -11.27 -5.46
CA SER A 301 -6.00 -9.92 -4.87
C SER A 301 -4.74 -9.53 -4.11
N GLY A 302 -3.85 -10.49 -3.82
CA GLY A 302 -2.63 -10.30 -3.05
C GLY A 302 -2.88 -10.04 -1.55
N LEU A 303 -4.07 -10.35 -1.01
CA LEU A 303 -4.34 -10.27 0.43
C LEU A 303 -3.94 -11.56 1.15
N LEU A 304 -4.01 -12.70 0.48
CA LEU A 304 -3.53 -13.98 0.98
C LEU A 304 -2.30 -14.44 0.20
N LEU A 305 -1.46 -15.21 0.86
CA LEU A 305 -0.38 -16.00 0.26
C LEU A 305 -0.72 -17.46 0.53
N VAL A 306 -0.76 -18.26 -0.53
CA VAL A 306 -0.96 -19.71 -0.46
C VAL A 306 0.32 -20.39 -0.93
N ASP A 307 0.86 -21.29 -0.11
CA ASP A 307 2.07 -22.04 -0.42
C ASP A 307 1.86 -23.50 0.04
N GLY A 308 1.54 -24.38 -0.89
CA GLY A 308 1.17 -25.77 -0.61
C GLY A 308 -0.03 -25.84 0.34
N ASP A 309 0.16 -26.41 1.51
CA ASP A 309 -0.87 -26.55 2.56
C ASP A 309 -0.94 -25.33 3.50
N SER A 310 -0.12 -24.31 3.27
CA SER A 310 -0.08 -23.11 4.11
C SER A 310 -0.84 -21.95 3.47
N VAL A 311 -1.62 -21.25 4.28
CA VAL A 311 -2.27 -19.97 3.92
C VAL A 311 -1.99 -18.94 5.00
N ARG A 312 -1.65 -17.74 4.58
CA ARG A 312 -1.45 -16.62 5.52
C ARG A 312 -1.92 -15.32 4.90
N VAL A 313 -2.38 -14.41 5.74
CA VAL A 313 -2.60 -13.03 5.31
C VAL A 313 -1.24 -12.42 4.99
N ARG A 314 -1.13 -11.82 3.79
CA ARG A 314 0.16 -11.35 3.24
C ARG A 314 0.90 -10.38 4.16
N HIS A 315 0.17 -9.55 4.89
CA HIS A 315 0.76 -8.56 5.79
C HIS A 315 0.02 -8.52 7.12
N PRO A 316 0.71 -8.46 8.28
CA PRO A 316 0.08 -8.41 9.61
C PRO A 316 -0.92 -7.27 9.76
N LEU A 317 -0.66 -6.12 9.12
CA LEU A 317 -1.58 -4.97 9.15
C LEU A 317 -2.89 -5.24 8.41
N VAL A 318 -2.86 -6.00 7.31
CA VAL A 318 -4.07 -6.45 6.62
C VAL A 318 -4.88 -7.38 7.54
N ARG A 319 -4.21 -8.32 8.22
CA ARG A 319 -4.83 -9.19 9.21
C ARG A 319 -5.55 -8.39 10.29
N SER A 320 -4.84 -7.44 10.91
CA SER A 320 -5.40 -6.60 11.99
C SER A 320 -6.54 -5.72 11.48
N ALA A 321 -6.38 -5.07 10.32
CA ALA A 321 -7.40 -4.19 9.75
C ALA A 321 -8.69 -4.96 9.45
N VAL A 322 -8.60 -6.10 8.76
CA VAL A 322 -9.77 -6.93 8.40
C VAL A 322 -10.48 -7.42 9.65
N TYR A 323 -9.74 -7.95 10.63
CA TYR A 323 -10.34 -8.47 11.86
C TYR A 323 -11.00 -7.39 12.71
N GLN A 324 -10.38 -6.20 12.83
CA GLN A 324 -10.93 -5.08 13.61
C GLN A 324 -12.16 -4.44 12.94
N ALA A 325 -12.17 -4.36 11.61
CA ALA A 325 -13.29 -3.80 10.86
C ALA A 325 -14.53 -4.70 10.83
N ALA A 326 -14.36 -6.00 11.03
CA ALA A 326 -15.46 -6.93 11.10
C ALA A 326 -16.32 -6.65 12.35
N THR A 327 -17.65 -6.78 12.18
CA THR A 327 -18.58 -6.66 13.30
C THR A 327 -18.35 -7.78 14.33
N SER A 328 -18.78 -7.56 15.57
CA SER A 328 -18.71 -8.60 16.61
C SER A 328 -19.42 -9.89 16.20
N ARG A 329 -20.50 -9.79 15.42
CA ARG A 329 -21.21 -10.94 14.87
C ARG A 329 -20.35 -11.70 13.85
N GLU A 330 -19.79 -11.01 12.88
CA GLU A 330 -18.94 -11.63 11.84
C GLU A 330 -17.72 -12.31 12.45
N ARG A 331 -17.08 -11.68 13.44
CA ARG A 331 -15.96 -12.31 14.16
C ARG A 331 -16.37 -13.59 14.89
N ARG A 332 -17.52 -13.57 15.61
CA ARG A 332 -18.03 -14.78 16.27
C ARG A 332 -18.39 -15.88 15.28
N GLU A 333 -18.99 -15.54 14.14
CA GLU A 333 -19.31 -16.50 13.08
C GLU A 333 -18.04 -17.11 12.49
N ALA A 334 -16.98 -16.32 12.24
CA ALA A 334 -15.68 -16.82 11.79
C ALA A 334 -15.04 -17.77 12.81
N HIS A 335 -15.01 -17.39 14.09
CA HIS A 335 -14.47 -18.24 15.14
C HIS A 335 -15.28 -19.52 15.34
N ARG A 336 -16.62 -19.49 15.25
CA ARG A 336 -17.46 -20.67 15.30
C ARG A 336 -17.14 -21.64 14.17
N ALA A 337 -17.04 -21.11 12.95
CA ALA A 337 -16.68 -21.92 11.78
C ALA A 337 -15.29 -22.52 11.88
N LEU A 338 -14.30 -21.80 12.44
CA LEU A 338 -12.97 -22.31 12.71
C LEU A 338 -12.98 -23.40 13.77
N ALA A 339 -13.73 -23.24 14.85
CA ALA A 339 -13.89 -24.30 15.85
C ALA A 339 -14.52 -25.56 15.25
N GLU A 340 -15.52 -25.43 14.37
CA GLU A 340 -16.14 -26.55 13.66
C GLU A 340 -15.18 -27.23 12.68
N ALA A 341 -14.25 -26.48 12.09
CA ALA A 341 -13.27 -26.99 11.15
C ALA A 341 -12.06 -27.69 11.82
N LEU A 342 -11.86 -27.49 13.12
CA LEU A 342 -10.78 -28.10 13.91
C LEU A 342 -11.25 -29.41 14.54
N ASP A 343 -10.36 -30.41 14.56
CA ASP A 343 -10.57 -31.60 15.38
C ASP A 343 -10.14 -31.29 16.82
N SER A 344 -11.09 -31.40 17.75
CA SER A 344 -10.83 -31.16 19.18
C SER A 344 -9.84 -32.17 19.81
N ALA A 345 -9.60 -33.31 19.17
CA ALA A 345 -8.62 -34.28 19.62
C ALA A 345 -7.20 -33.94 19.15
N ASP A 346 -7.08 -33.40 17.93
CA ASP A 346 -5.78 -33.07 17.34
C ASP A 346 -5.26 -31.71 17.81
N ASP A 347 -6.12 -30.70 17.96
CA ASP A 347 -5.74 -29.35 18.39
C ASP A 347 -6.72 -28.78 19.47
N PRO A 348 -6.73 -29.37 20.67
CA PRO A 348 -7.68 -29.00 21.71
C PRO A 348 -7.52 -27.58 22.24
N ASP A 349 -6.33 -26.98 22.14
CA ASP A 349 -6.06 -25.64 22.65
C ASP A 349 -6.65 -24.57 21.71
N ARG A 350 -6.45 -24.71 20.41
CA ARG A 350 -7.07 -23.82 19.42
C ARG A 350 -8.57 -23.98 19.37
N TYR A 351 -9.06 -25.22 19.44
CA TYR A 351 -10.48 -25.49 19.53
C TYR A 351 -11.13 -24.74 20.70
N ALA A 352 -10.55 -24.82 21.91
CA ALA A 352 -11.02 -24.13 23.11
C ALA A 352 -11.01 -22.60 22.89
N TRP A 353 -9.94 -22.08 22.32
CA TRP A 353 -9.79 -20.65 22.08
C TRP A 353 -10.82 -20.12 21.07
N HIS A 354 -11.01 -20.81 19.94
CA HIS A 354 -12.02 -20.41 18.95
C HIS A 354 -13.44 -20.51 19.50
N ARG A 355 -13.74 -21.55 20.30
CA ARG A 355 -15.04 -21.63 20.99
C ARG A 355 -15.26 -20.45 21.93
N ALA A 356 -14.27 -20.09 22.72
CA ALA A 356 -14.36 -18.95 23.61
C ALA A 356 -14.61 -17.61 22.87
N ALA A 357 -13.93 -17.43 21.73
CA ALA A 357 -14.12 -16.23 20.90
C ALA A 357 -15.46 -16.22 20.12
N ALA A 358 -16.15 -17.37 20.02
CA ALA A 358 -17.42 -17.51 19.30
C ALA A 358 -18.66 -17.23 20.18
N VAL A 359 -18.56 -17.29 21.50
CA VAL A 359 -19.70 -17.09 22.42
C VAL A 359 -19.89 -15.62 22.77
N ASP A 360 -21.11 -15.24 23.08
CA ASP A 360 -21.47 -13.88 23.52
C ASP A 360 -21.92 -13.84 25.00
N SER A 361 -21.98 -15.00 25.63
CA SER A 361 -22.36 -15.15 27.05
C SER A 361 -21.53 -16.28 27.69
N PRO A 362 -21.40 -16.30 29.03
CA PRO A 362 -20.70 -17.37 29.74
C PRO A 362 -21.31 -18.75 29.38
N ASP A 363 -20.44 -19.72 29.11
CA ASP A 363 -20.77 -21.12 28.78
C ASP A 363 -19.83 -22.01 29.58
N ASP A 364 -20.40 -22.82 30.50
CA ASP A 364 -19.64 -23.68 31.42
C ASP A 364 -18.76 -24.71 30.67
N ALA A 365 -19.21 -25.18 29.50
CA ALA A 365 -18.42 -26.12 28.69
C ALA A 365 -17.21 -25.43 28.06
N VAL A 366 -17.37 -24.15 27.63
CA VAL A 366 -16.24 -23.35 27.12
C VAL A 366 -15.26 -23.02 28.24
N VAL A 367 -15.73 -22.73 29.44
CA VAL A 367 -14.89 -22.52 30.62
C VAL A 367 -14.05 -23.78 30.90
N ALA A 368 -14.66 -24.95 30.90
CA ALA A 368 -13.96 -26.21 31.13
C ALA A 368 -12.89 -26.49 30.06
N ASP A 369 -13.17 -26.20 28.77
CA ASP A 369 -12.21 -26.35 27.69
C ASP A 369 -11.02 -25.38 27.85
N LEU A 370 -11.26 -24.11 28.28
CA LEU A 370 -10.21 -23.13 28.54
C LEU A 370 -9.36 -23.51 29.75
N ASP A 371 -9.96 -23.97 30.83
CA ASP A 371 -9.24 -24.46 32.02
C ASP A 371 -8.32 -25.63 31.68
N ALA A 372 -8.81 -26.58 30.87
CA ALA A 372 -8.00 -27.69 30.39
C ALA A 372 -6.86 -27.22 29.47
N ALA A 373 -7.08 -26.22 28.60
CA ALA A 373 -6.05 -25.63 27.77
C ALA A 373 -5.00 -24.89 28.63
N GLY A 374 -5.43 -24.13 29.64
CA GLY A 374 -4.56 -23.48 30.62
C GLY A 374 -3.66 -24.47 31.37
N ALA A 375 -4.23 -25.55 31.88
CA ALA A 375 -3.47 -26.60 32.56
C ALA A 375 -2.41 -27.27 31.63
N ARG A 376 -2.73 -27.48 30.37
CA ARG A 376 -1.77 -27.99 29.36
C ARG A 376 -0.65 -26.96 29.07
N ALA A 377 -0.99 -25.68 29.02
CA ALA A 377 0.00 -24.60 28.83
C ALA A 377 0.97 -24.51 30.02
N GLU A 378 0.49 -24.57 31.25
CA GLU A 378 1.32 -24.61 32.47
C GLU A 378 2.27 -25.81 32.47
N GLN A 379 1.78 -27.00 32.13
CA GLN A 379 2.62 -28.20 32.02
C GLN A 379 3.76 -28.07 31.00
N ARG A 380 3.57 -27.23 29.96
CA ARG A 380 4.58 -26.94 28.93
C ARG A 380 5.49 -25.77 29.29
N GLY A 381 5.37 -25.19 30.49
CA GLY A 381 6.17 -24.07 30.96
C GLY A 381 5.71 -22.70 30.41
N GLY A 382 4.49 -22.60 29.90
CA GLY A 382 3.83 -21.35 29.57
C GLY A 382 3.30 -20.67 30.82
N TYR A 383 3.55 -19.35 30.97
CA TYR A 383 2.99 -18.50 32.03
C TYR A 383 2.00 -17.50 31.42
#